data_63c7b458744cfb5a5eab0958713c4c0c
#
_entry.id   63c7b458744cfb5a5eab0958713c4c0c
#
_cell.length_a   1.000
_cell.length_b   1.000
_cell.length_c   1.000
_cell.angle_alpha   90.00
_cell.angle_beta   90.00
_cell.angle_gamma   90.00
#
_symmetry.space_group_name_H-M   'P 1'
#
loop_
_entity.id
_entity.type
_entity.pdbx_description
1 polymer ?
#
loop_
_entity_poly.entity_id
_entity_poly.type
_entity_poly.pdbx_seq_one_letter_code
_entity_poly.pdbx_strand_id
1 'polypeptide(L)'
;FQKEKYYTVGIQSGSLKADSGRIADAETANSLKEKCTGTTTVCTSVKREKKTEQPPKLYDLTTLQREANRLFGFTAKQALDYAQQLYEKKLLTYPRTDSQYLTEDMGQTAQHLVSALLGLLPFAQGLDLTPKVDRVLNSKKVSDHHAIIPTAEFAKQGFTGLAESECKLLNLVCSKLLCAIAAPHEYETVTAVFSCAG
;
A
#
# COMPACT_ATOMS: atom_id res chain seq x y z
N PHE A 1 7.39 23.64 13.26
CA PHE A 1 6.65 22.54 13.90
C PHE A 1 6.79 22.68 15.42
N GLN A 2 5.70 22.97 16.12
CA GLN A 2 5.66 22.96 17.58
C GLN A 2 5.14 21.61 18.06
N LYS A 3 5.87 20.96 18.95
CA LYS A 3 5.43 19.72 19.59
C LYS A 3 4.43 20.06 20.69
N GLU A 4 3.20 19.61 20.53
CA GLU A 4 2.18 19.66 21.58
C GLU A 4 2.16 18.34 22.34
N LYS A 5 2.23 18.41 23.68
CA LYS A 5 2.00 17.25 24.55
C LYS A 5 0.51 17.04 24.71
N TYR A 6 0.08 15.80 24.64
CA TYR A 6 -1.26 15.39 24.99
C TYR A 6 -1.21 14.08 25.78
N TYR A 7 -2.28 13.76 26.42
CA TYR A 7 -2.46 12.55 27.23
C TYR A 7 -3.65 11.77 26.70
N THR A 8 -3.66 10.45 26.91
CA THR A 8 -4.81 9.58 26.69
C THR A 8 -4.97 8.68 27.90
N VAL A 9 -6.20 8.32 28.22
CA VAL A 9 -6.53 7.32 29.25
C VAL A 9 -7.07 6.10 28.54
N GLY A 10 -6.37 4.96 28.72
CA GLY A 10 -6.73 3.70 28.11
C GLY A 10 -7.45 2.78 29.10
N ILE A 11 -8.41 2.02 28.62
CA ILE A 11 -9.03 0.88 29.31
C ILE A 11 -8.61 -0.40 28.62
N GLN A 12 -8.43 -1.46 29.41
CA GLN A 12 -8.11 -2.79 28.89
C GLN A 12 -8.93 -3.84 29.63
N SER A 13 -9.60 -4.71 28.85
CA SER A 13 -10.31 -5.88 29.37
C SER A 13 -10.01 -7.09 28.47
N GLY A 14 -9.18 -8.00 28.92
CA GLY A 14 -8.66 -9.09 28.11
C GLY A 14 -7.87 -8.55 26.90
N SER A 15 -8.28 -8.93 25.70
CA SER A 15 -7.69 -8.42 24.43
C SER A 15 -8.27 -7.10 23.97
N LEU A 16 -9.40 -6.64 24.55
CA LEU A 16 -10.03 -5.38 24.20
C LEU A 16 -9.26 -4.21 24.79
N LYS A 17 -8.94 -3.22 23.94
CA LYS A 17 -8.36 -1.96 24.33
C LYS A 17 -9.18 -0.83 23.76
N ALA A 18 -9.42 0.21 24.54
CA ALA A 18 -10.04 1.43 24.05
C ALA A 18 -9.36 2.62 24.75
N ASP A 19 -9.22 3.72 24.02
CA ASP A 19 -8.55 4.92 24.49
C ASP A 19 -9.51 6.11 24.44
N SER A 20 -9.31 7.04 25.36
CA SER A 20 -9.97 8.36 25.32
C SER A 20 -9.50 9.16 24.10
N GLY A 21 -10.18 10.25 23.78
CA GLY A 21 -9.62 11.27 22.93
C GLY A 21 -8.38 11.94 23.58
N ARG A 22 -7.77 12.89 22.85
CA ARG A 22 -6.63 13.67 23.36
C ARG A 22 -7.06 14.56 24.52
N ILE A 23 -6.29 14.53 25.60
CA ILE A 23 -6.46 15.35 26.80
C ILE A 23 -5.26 16.30 26.87
N ALA A 24 -5.51 17.60 27.03
CA ALA A 24 -4.46 18.62 26.95
C ALA A 24 -3.49 18.59 28.13
N ASP A 25 -3.96 18.27 29.33
CA ASP A 25 -3.17 18.34 30.56
C ASP A 25 -3.17 17.04 31.36
N ALA A 26 -2.14 16.88 32.19
CA ALA A 26 -1.93 15.67 32.98
C ALA A 26 -2.90 15.56 34.17
N GLU A 27 -3.37 16.66 34.71
CA GLU A 27 -4.26 16.67 35.87
C GLU A 27 -5.63 16.10 35.51
N THR A 28 -6.20 16.57 34.38
CA THR A 28 -7.44 16.05 33.81
C THR A 28 -7.30 14.55 33.47
N ALA A 29 -6.19 14.14 32.86
CA ALA A 29 -5.96 12.76 32.53
C ALA A 29 -5.87 11.85 33.78
N ASN A 30 -5.17 12.31 34.85
CA ASN A 30 -5.07 11.58 36.10
C ASN A 30 -6.42 11.50 36.82
N SER A 31 -7.17 12.59 36.88
CA SER A 31 -8.51 12.62 37.49
C SER A 31 -9.46 11.63 36.76
N LEU A 32 -9.43 11.61 35.43
CA LEU A 32 -10.20 10.65 34.62
C LEU A 32 -9.79 9.21 34.92
N LYS A 33 -8.48 8.93 34.96
CA LYS A 33 -7.94 7.60 35.30
C LYS A 33 -8.43 7.15 36.68
N GLU A 34 -8.36 8.01 37.71
CA GLU A 34 -8.80 7.68 39.07
C GLU A 34 -10.30 7.37 39.12
N LYS A 35 -11.13 8.20 38.45
CA LYS A 35 -12.59 7.98 38.38
C LYS A 35 -12.95 6.66 37.71
N CYS A 36 -12.19 6.25 36.69
CA CYS A 36 -12.45 5.01 35.95
C CYS A 36 -11.85 3.76 36.59
N THR A 37 -10.88 3.93 37.51
CA THR A 37 -10.23 2.77 38.14
C THR A 37 -11.19 2.01 39.05
N GLY A 38 -11.36 0.71 38.78
CA GLY A 38 -12.28 -0.16 39.53
C GLY A 38 -13.76 0.03 39.18
N THR A 39 -14.08 0.86 38.18
CA THR A 39 -15.47 1.12 37.76
C THR A 39 -15.82 0.21 36.57
N THR A 40 -17.09 -0.21 36.51
CA THR A 40 -17.58 -0.98 35.37
C THR A 40 -17.66 -0.09 34.12
N THR A 41 -17.08 -0.59 33.04
CA THR A 41 -17.14 0.04 31.72
C THR A 41 -18.27 -0.58 30.91
N VAL A 42 -19.13 0.26 30.32
CA VAL A 42 -20.29 -0.15 29.51
C VAL A 42 -20.09 0.27 28.07
N CYS A 43 -20.27 -0.67 27.14
CA CYS A 43 -20.34 -0.33 25.71
C CYS A 43 -21.68 0.36 25.42
N THR A 44 -21.64 1.63 25.05
CA THR A 44 -22.84 2.45 24.81
C THR A 44 -23.29 2.43 23.37
N SER A 45 -22.37 2.20 22.43
CA SER A 45 -22.71 2.05 21.02
C SER A 45 -21.69 1.22 20.26
N VAL A 46 -22.15 0.53 19.22
CA VAL A 46 -21.32 -0.16 18.24
C VAL A 46 -21.80 0.23 16.86
N LYS A 47 -20.93 0.86 16.08
CA LYS A 47 -21.19 1.22 14.68
C LYS A 47 -20.35 0.35 13.78
N ARG A 48 -20.98 -0.28 12.78
CA ARG A 48 -20.31 -1.06 11.74
C ARG A 48 -20.48 -0.37 10.39
N GLU A 49 -19.38 -0.22 9.67
CA GLU A 49 -19.39 0.42 8.34
C GLU A 49 -18.58 -0.43 7.37
N LYS A 50 -19.23 -0.88 6.29
CA LYS A 50 -18.52 -1.49 5.16
C LYS A 50 -17.77 -0.40 4.39
N LYS A 51 -16.52 -0.65 4.10
CA LYS A 51 -15.66 0.24 3.32
C LYS A 51 -15.05 -0.49 2.16
N THR A 52 -14.83 0.24 1.08
CA THR A 52 -14.21 -0.26 -0.14
C THR A 52 -13.03 0.63 -0.49
N GLU A 53 -11.85 0.04 -0.58
CA GLU A 53 -10.64 0.71 -1.06
C GLU A 53 -10.38 0.29 -2.51
N GLN A 54 -10.29 1.28 -3.40
CA GLN A 54 -10.04 1.02 -4.82
C GLN A 54 -8.58 0.63 -5.04
N PRO A 55 -8.31 -0.28 -6.02
CA PRO A 55 -6.96 -0.62 -6.40
C PRO A 55 -6.15 0.61 -6.80
N PRO A 56 -4.85 0.63 -6.47
CA PRO A 56 -3.97 1.74 -6.84
C PRO A 56 -3.79 1.80 -8.36
N LYS A 57 -3.31 2.93 -8.85
CA LYS A 57 -2.79 3.05 -10.22
C LYS A 57 -1.39 2.45 -10.32
N LEU A 58 -0.92 2.23 -11.55
CA LEU A 58 0.46 1.85 -11.81
C LEU A 58 1.43 2.99 -11.44
N TYR A 59 2.73 2.72 -11.50
CA TYR A 59 3.75 3.74 -11.23
C TYR A 59 4.06 4.60 -12.46
N ASP A 60 4.07 5.90 -12.25
CA ASP A 60 4.96 6.84 -12.93
C ASP A 60 6.27 6.97 -12.13
N LEU A 61 7.24 7.74 -12.65
CA LEU A 61 8.51 7.94 -11.96
C LEU A 61 8.33 8.55 -10.57
N THR A 62 7.54 9.60 -10.45
CA THR A 62 7.37 10.35 -9.20
C THR A 62 6.76 9.48 -8.09
N THR A 63 5.72 8.73 -8.42
CA THR A 63 5.07 7.85 -7.43
C THR A 63 5.95 6.67 -7.05
N LEU A 64 6.73 6.11 -7.99
CA LEU A 64 7.73 5.09 -7.69
C LEU A 64 8.80 5.61 -6.72
N GLN A 65 9.36 6.79 -6.99
CA GLN A 65 10.36 7.42 -6.13
C GLN A 65 9.83 7.67 -4.71
N ARG A 66 8.61 8.18 -4.58
CA ARG A 66 7.97 8.44 -3.29
C ARG A 66 7.76 7.17 -2.48
N GLU A 67 7.30 6.10 -3.12
CA GLU A 67 7.03 4.85 -2.44
C GLU A 67 8.32 4.09 -2.10
N ALA A 68 9.32 4.10 -2.97
CA ALA A 68 10.66 3.57 -2.71
C ALA A 68 11.37 4.30 -1.55
N ASN A 69 11.20 5.62 -1.45
CA ASN A 69 11.70 6.40 -0.31
C ASN A 69 10.99 6.00 0.99
N ARG A 70 9.66 5.92 0.98
CA ARG A 70 8.86 5.56 2.16
C ARG A 70 9.18 4.16 2.70
N LEU A 71 9.41 3.19 1.82
CA LEU A 71 9.60 1.78 2.20
C LEU A 71 11.05 1.40 2.43
N PHE A 72 11.97 1.97 1.66
CA PHE A 72 13.38 1.55 1.63
C PHE A 72 14.35 2.67 1.97
N GLY A 73 13.88 3.91 2.15
CA GLY A 73 14.73 5.06 2.38
C GLY A 73 15.53 5.51 1.15
N PHE A 74 15.20 5.04 -0.05
CA PHE A 74 15.92 5.44 -1.26
C PHE A 74 15.68 6.92 -1.57
N THR A 75 16.74 7.64 -1.92
CA THR A 75 16.58 8.98 -2.50
C THR A 75 15.94 8.90 -3.88
N ALA A 76 15.36 10.00 -4.35
CA ALA A 76 14.78 10.06 -5.69
C ALA A 76 15.81 9.68 -6.79
N LYS A 77 17.08 10.12 -6.61
CA LYS A 77 18.17 9.77 -7.52
C LYS A 77 18.44 8.25 -7.50
N GLN A 78 18.60 7.65 -6.33
CA GLN A 78 18.84 6.19 -6.21
C GLN A 78 17.70 5.37 -6.84
N ALA A 79 16.44 5.73 -6.57
CA ALA A 79 15.31 5.02 -7.16
C ALA A 79 15.31 5.12 -8.70
N LEU A 80 15.67 6.29 -9.26
CA LEU A 80 15.82 6.45 -10.71
C LEU A 80 17.00 5.64 -11.25
N ASP A 81 18.15 5.68 -10.59
CA ASP A 81 19.36 4.96 -11.03
C ASP A 81 19.09 3.44 -11.07
N TYR A 82 18.46 2.88 -10.04
CA TYR A 82 18.09 1.45 -10.03
C TYR A 82 17.02 1.12 -11.09
N ALA A 83 16.04 1.96 -11.28
CA ALA A 83 15.05 1.76 -12.33
C ALA A 83 15.67 1.81 -13.73
N GLN A 84 16.64 2.71 -13.96
CA GLN A 84 17.39 2.83 -15.20
C GLN A 84 18.23 1.57 -15.45
N GLN A 85 18.94 1.05 -14.44
CA GLN A 85 19.70 -0.20 -14.54
C GLN A 85 18.81 -1.40 -14.88
N LEU A 86 17.64 -1.49 -14.24
CA LEU A 86 16.65 -2.53 -14.55
C LEU A 86 16.10 -2.42 -15.97
N TYR A 87 15.88 -1.20 -16.47
CA TYR A 87 15.49 -0.95 -17.85
C TYR A 87 16.58 -1.39 -18.84
N GLU A 88 17.84 -1.04 -18.60
CA GLU A 88 18.99 -1.43 -19.43
C GLU A 88 19.18 -2.97 -19.47
N LYS A 89 18.88 -3.64 -18.36
CA LYS A 89 18.79 -5.11 -18.26
C LYS A 89 17.53 -5.68 -18.92
N LYS A 90 16.66 -4.86 -19.47
CA LYS A 90 15.37 -5.23 -20.09
C LYS A 90 14.36 -5.89 -19.12
N LEU A 91 14.48 -5.65 -17.82
CA LEU A 91 13.63 -6.23 -16.80
C LEU A 91 12.48 -5.30 -16.39
N LEU A 92 12.61 -4.01 -16.71
CA LEU A 92 11.63 -2.97 -16.43
C LEU A 92 11.37 -2.14 -17.70
N THR A 93 10.19 -1.58 -17.85
CA THR A 93 9.88 -0.61 -18.92
C THR A 93 10.55 0.72 -18.64
N TYR A 94 10.54 1.65 -19.62
CA TYR A 94 11.22 2.93 -19.52
C TYR A 94 10.78 3.73 -18.29
N PRO A 95 11.70 4.11 -17.37
CA PRO A 95 11.31 4.63 -16.07
C PRO A 95 10.96 6.12 -16.05
N ARG A 96 11.36 6.89 -17.08
CA ARG A 96 11.08 8.35 -17.14
C ARG A 96 9.75 8.59 -17.82
N THR A 97 8.67 8.25 -17.14
CA THR A 97 7.29 8.44 -17.60
C THR A 97 6.47 9.18 -16.55
N ASP A 98 5.50 9.94 -16.99
CA ASP A 98 4.46 10.58 -16.19
C ASP A 98 3.12 9.82 -16.22
N SER A 99 3.03 8.77 -17.05
CA SER A 99 1.83 7.96 -17.15
C SER A 99 1.73 6.89 -16.07
N GLN A 100 0.52 6.68 -15.57
CA GLN A 100 0.13 5.61 -14.64
C GLN A 100 -0.76 4.56 -15.33
N TYR A 101 -0.78 4.55 -16.67
CA TYR A 101 -1.63 3.69 -17.48
C TYR A 101 -0.83 3.01 -18.59
N LEU A 102 -1.39 1.92 -19.10
CA LEU A 102 -0.93 1.22 -20.29
C LEU A 102 -1.82 1.61 -21.48
N THR A 103 -1.34 1.37 -22.70
CA THR A 103 -2.15 1.47 -23.91
C THR A 103 -3.06 0.27 -24.09
N GLU A 104 -4.18 0.40 -24.80
CA GLU A 104 -5.17 -0.67 -24.98
C GLU A 104 -4.58 -1.90 -25.67
N ASP A 105 -3.64 -1.74 -26.60
CA ASP A 105 -2.93 -2.83 -27.29
C ASP A 105 -2.07 -3.69 -26.35
N MET A 106 -1.71 -3.17 -25.16
CA MET A 106 -0.94 -3.90 -24.15
C MET A 106 -1.79 -4.88 -23.31
N GLY A 107 -3.11 -4.93 -23.50
CA GLY A 107 -4.01 -5.73 -22.66
C GLY A 107 -3.61 -7.21 -22.56
N GLN A 108 -3.35 -7.88 -23.69
CA GLN A 108 -2.92 -9.27 -23.69
C GLN A 108 -1.53 -9.47 -23.06
N THR A 109 -0.60 -8.56 -23.38
CA THR A 109 0.76 -8.60 -22.80
C THR A 109 0.70 -8.46 -21.28
N ALA A 110 -0.10 -7.54 -20.77
CA ALA A 110 -0.29 -7.34 -19.33
C ALA A 110 -0.91 -8.58 -18.66
N GLN A 111 -1.89 -9.23 -19.31
CA GLN A 111 -2.52 -10.45 -18.79
C GLN A 111 -1.54 -11.63 -18.71
N HIS A 112 -0.73 -11.85 -19.74
CA HIS A 112 0.31 -12.88 -19.72
C HIS A 112 1.38 -12.59 -18.67
N LEU A 113 1.80 -11.33 -18.53
CA LEU A 113 2.76 -10.92 -17.53
C LEU A 113 2.24 -11.19 -16.12
N VAL A 114 1.00 -10.82 -15.83
CA VAL A 114 0.36 -11.07 -14.53
C VAL A 114 0.33 -12.56 -14.19
N SER A 115 -0.07 -13.40 -15.16
CA SER A 115 -0.10 -14.87 -14.97
C SER A 115 1.29 -15.41 -14.62
N ALA A 116 2.34 -14.91 -15.28
CA ALA A 116 3.72 -15.29 -14.99
C ALA A 116 4.18 -14.82 -13.60
N LEU A 117 3.83 -13.58 -13.20
CA LEU A 117 4.17 -13.02 -11.89
C LEU A 117 3.52 -13.78 -10.73
N LEU A 118 2.28 -14.24 -10.87
CA LEU A 118 1.61 -15.06 -9.87
C LEU A 118 2.35 -16.37 -9.57
N GLY A 119 2.99 -16.96 -10.57
CA GLY A 119 3.84 -18.14 -10.38
C GLY A 119 5.24 -17.83 -9.85
N LEU A 120 5.79 -16.65 -10.17
CA LEU A 120 7.17 -16.25 -9.85
C LEU A 120 7.32 -15.67 -8.45
N LEU A 121 6.33 -14.91 -7.97
CA LEU A 121 6.43 -14.18 -6.71
C LEU A 121 5.94 -15.04 -5.53
N PRO A 122 6.78 -15.34 -4.53
CA PRO A 122 6.40 -16.22 -3.43
C PRO A 122 5.15 -15.77 -2.67
N PHE A 123 4.97 -14.45 -2.49
CA PHE A 123 3.81 -13.91 -1.80
C PHE A 123 2.51 -13.98 -2.62
N ALA A 124 2.62 -14.19 -3.94
CA ALA A 124 1.48 -14.25 -4.85
C ALA A 124 1.01 -15.70 -5.11
N GLN A 125 1.82 -16.69 -4.72
CA GLN A 125 1.47 -18.10 -4.91
C GLN A 125 0.22 -18.46 -4.10
N GLY A 126 -0.76 -19.06 -4.80
CA GLY A 126 -2.03 -19.44 -4.18
C GLY A 126 -3.05 -18.32 -4.03
N LEU A 127 -2.76 -17.11 -4.52
CA LEU A 127 -3.77 -16.05 -4.62
C LEU A 127 -4.78 -16.40 -5.71
N ASP A 128 -6.06 -16.43 -5.34
CA ASP A 128 -7.16 -16.46 -6.30
C ASP A 128 -7.41 -15.04 -6.82
N LEU A 129 -6.63 -14.65 -7.82
CA LEU A 129 -6.70 -13.34 -8.44
C LEU A 129 -7.34 -13.45 -9.82
N THR A 130 -8.54 -12.90 -9.97
CA THR A 130 -9.15 -12.68 -11.30
C THR A 130 -8.69 -11.31 -11.82
N PRO A 131 -7.71 -11.26 -12.74
CA PRO A 131 -7.10 -10.00 -13.16
C PRO A 131 -8.11 -9.12 -13.90
N LYS A 132 -8.26 -7.86 -13.45
CA LYS A 132 -9.05 -6.84 -14.15
C LYS A 132 -8.12 -5.87 -14.88
N VAL A 133 -7.47 -6.36 -15.93
CA VAL A 133 -6.45 -5.63 -16.70
C VAL A 133 -7.00 -4.34 -17.31
N ASP A 134 -8.27 -4.31 -17.73
CA ASP A 134 -8.91 -3.14 -18.32
C ASP A 134 -8.83 -1.87 -17.43
N ARG A 135 -8.66 -2.04 -16.12
CA ARG A 135 -8.53 -0.91 -15.18
C ARG A 135 -7.27 -0.08 -15.40
N VAL A 136 -6.23 -0.70 -15.89
CA VAL A 136 -4.93 -0.04 -16.11
C VAL A 136 -4.74 0.39 -17.57
N LEU A 137 -5.70 0.09 -18.46
CA LEU A 137 -5.64 0.46 -19.88
C LEU A 137 -6.31 1.82 -20.10
N ASN A 138 -5.58 2.77 -20.66
CA ASN A 138 -6.13 4.05 -21.11
C ASN A 138 -5.12 4.77 -22.00
N SER A 139 -5.17 4.55 -23.32
CA SER A 139 -4.25 5.19 -24.28
C SER A 139 -4.32 6.70 -24.29
N LYS A 140 -5.46 7.30 -23.92
CA LYS A 140 -5.60 8.77 -23.85
C LYS A 140 -4.80 9.40 -22.70
N LYS A 141 -4.36 8.59 -21.73
CA LYS A 141 -3.55 9.00 -20.58
C LYS A 141 -2.10 8.53 -20.68
N VAL A 142 -1.70 8.06 -21.85
CA VAL A 142 -0.32 7.70 -22.17
C VAL A 142 0.15 8.74 -23.20
N SER A 143 1.21 9.48 -22.85
CA SER A 143 1.87 10.43 -23.74
C SER A 143 2.94 9.72 -24.57
N ASP A 144 4.21 9.89 -24.21
CA ASP A 144 5.34 9.28 -24.93
C ASP A 144 5.62 7.85 -24.45
N HIS A 145 5.43 7.60 -23.16
CA HIS A 145 5.71 6.31 -22.53
C HIS A 145 4.57 5.92 -21.57
N HIS A 146 4.23 4.63 -21.57
CA HIS A 146 3.27 4.08 -20.64
C HIS A 146 3.88 3.93 -19.22
N ALA A 147 3.06 3.52 -18.25
CA ALA A 147 3.45 3.30 -16.87
C ALA A 147 4.63 2.31 -16.71
N ILE A 148 5.32 2.41 -15.59
CA ILE A 148 6.43 1.53 -15.23
C ILE A 148 5.87 0.17 -14.82
N ILE A 149 6.22 -0.88 -15.58
CA ILE A 149 5.86 -2.27 -15.29
C ILE A 149 7.06 -3.19 -15.53
N PRO A 150 7.09 -4.41 -14.93
CA PRO A 150 8.08 -5.41 -15.30
C PRO A 150 7.86 -5.88 -16.74
N THR A 151 8.86 -6.52 -17.32
CA THR A 151 8.81 -7.03 -18.70
C THR A 151 8.61 -8.53 -18.76
N ALA A 152 8.33 -9.07 -19.95
CA ALA A 152 8.32 -10.50 -20.18
C ALA A 152 9.70 -11.15 -19.96
N GLU A 153 10.79 -10.39 -20.12
CA GLU A 153 12.15 -10.89 -19.85
C GLU A 153 12.36 -11.12 -18.34
N PHE A 154 11.87 -10.20 -17.51
CA PHE A 154 11.85 -10.44 -16.06
C PHE A 154 11.05 -11.69 -15.69
N ALA A 155 9.90 -11.92 -16.32
CA ALA A 155 9.08 -13.10 -16.06
C ALA A 155 9.82 -14.43 -16.35
N LYS A 156 10.82 -14.42 -17.24
CA LYS A 156 11.67 -15.58 -17.55
C LYS A 156 12.88 -15.69 -16.60
N GLN A 157 13.57 -14.59 -16.36
CA GLN A 157 14.84 -14.55 -15.58
C GLN A 157 14.61 -14.55 -14.08
N GLY A 158 13.52 -13.93 -13.60
CA GLY A 158 13.30 -13.67 -12.18
C GLY A 158 14.32 -12.68 -11.60
N PHE A 159 14.63 -12.85 -10.33
CA PHE A 159 15.55 -11.97 -9.58
C PHE A 159 17.03 -12.38 -9.67
N THR A 160 17.36 -13.38 -10.48
CA THR A 160 18.72 -13.93 -10.55
C THR A 160 19.72 -12.88 -11.04
N GLY A 161 20.85 -12.72 -10.32
CA GLY A 161 21.92 -11.81 -10.70
C GLY A 161 21.65 -10.32 -10.45
N LEU A 162 20.60 -9.99 -9.70
CA LEU A 162 20.27 -8.60 -9.32
C LEU A 162 20.86 -8.24 -7.96
N ALA A 163 21.24 -6.97 -7.79
CA ALA A 163 21.60 -6.41 -6.51
C ALA A 163 20.35 -6.30 -5.61
N GLU A 164 20.53 -6.31 -4.30
CA GLU A 164 19.41 -6.23 -3.32
C GLU A 164 18.51 -5.01 -3.55
N SER A 165 19.08 -3.86 -3.87
CA SER A 165 18.34 -2.63 -4.16
C SER A 165 17.49 -2.75 -5.43
N GLU A 166 18.04 -3.38 -6.48
CA GLU A 166 17.31 -3.67 -7.71
C GLU A 166 16.15 -4.65 -7.45
N CYS A 167 16.40 -5.71 -6.67
CA CYS A 167 15.38 -6.66 -6.26
C CYS A 167 14.24 -5.99 -5.50
N LYS A 168 14.55 -5.11 -4.53
CA LYS A 168 13.55 -4.34 -3.77
C LYS A 168 12.69 -3.48 -4.68
N LEU A 169 13.31 -2.72 -5.60
CA LEU A 169 12.58 -1.84 -6.51
C LEU A 169 11.71 -2.64 -7.50
N LEU A 170 12.25 -3.69 -8.08
CA LEU A 170 11.54 -4.54 -9.04
C LEU A 170 10.36 -5.26 -8.37
N ASN A 171 10.57 -5.81 -7.17
CA ASN A 171 9.48 -6.42 -6.39
C ASN A 171 8.37 -5.42 -6.06
N LEU A 172 8.73 -4.16 -5.77
CA LEU A 172 7.76 -3.09 -5.54
C LEU A 172 6.92 -2.83 -6.79
N VAL A 173 7.53 -2.78 -7.98
CA VAL A 173 6.81 -2.58 -9.25
C VAL A 173 5.92 -3.77 -9.58
N CYS A 174 6.39 -5.00 -9.37
CA CYS A 174 5.59 -6.21 -9.56
C CYS A 174 4.36 -6.22 -8.63
N SER A 175 4.57 -5.94 -7.36
CA SER A 175 3.49 -5.85 -6.37
C SER A 175 2.46 -4.79 -6.74
N LYS A 176 2.91 -3.62 -7.24
CA LYS A 176 2.01 -2.56 -7.69
C LYS A 176 1.15 -3.01 -8.87
N LEU A 177 1.72 -3.70 -9.85
CA LEU A 177 0.96 -4.23 -10.98
C LEU A 177 -0.13 -5.20 -10.51
N LEU A 178 0.21 -6.16 -9.65
CA LEU A 178 -0.77 -7.11 -9.11
C LEU A 178 -1.87 -6.41 -8.31
N CYS A 179 -1.53 -5.42 -7.47
CA CYS A 179 -2.52 -4.64 -6.73
C CYS A 179 -3.42 -3.82 -7.66
N ALA A 180 -2.86 -3.22 -8.73
CA ALA A 180 -3.62 -2.34 -9.63
C ALA A 180 -4.72 -3.08 -10.42
N ILE A 181 -4.52 -4.37 -10.70
CA ILE A 181 -5.47 -5.21 -11.44
C ILE A 181 -6.36 -6.07 -10.55
N ALA A 182 -6.15 -6.05 -9.24
CA ALA A 182 -6.93 -6.80 -8.27
C ALA A 182 -8.36 -6.25 -8.12
N ALA A 183 -9.23 -7.02 -7.47
CA ALA A 183 -10.52 -6.50 -7.01
C ALA A 183 -10.34 -5.40 -5.95
N PRO A 184 -11.31 -4.49 -5.78
CA PRO A 184 -11.32 -3.58 -4.64
C PRO A 184 -11.22 -4.35 -3.33
N HIS A 185 -10.49 -3.79 -2.36
CA HIS A 185 -10.44 -4.34 -1.03
C HIS A 185 -11.68 -3.91 -0.24
N GLU A 186 -12.51 -4.88 0.14
CA GLU A 186 -13.70 -4.66 0.95
C GLU A 186 -13.41 -5.06 2.39
N TYR A 187 -13.70 -4.18 3.33
CA TYR A 187 -13.51 -4.43 4.76
C TYR A 187 -14.59 -3.76 5.60
N GLU A 188 -14.75 -4.22 6.83
CA GLU A 188 -15.65 -3.61 7.80
C GLU A 188 -14.85 -2.89 8.87
N THR A 189 -15.20 -1.63 9.12
CA THR A 189 -14.73 -0.92 10.31
C THR A 189 -15.77 -1.03 11.41
N VAL A 190 -15.32 -1.40 12.60
CA VAL A 190 -16.17 -1.46 13.78
C VAL A 190 -15.68 -0.40 14.77
N THR A 191 -16.56 0.55 15.08
CA THR A 191 -16.29 1.57 16.10
C THR A 191 -17.17 1.30 17.30
N ALA A 192 -16.57 1.05 18.45
CA ALA A 192 -17.27 0.89 19.72
C ALA A 192 -17.00 2.08 20.64
N VAL A 193 -18.04 2.61 21.27
CA VAL A 193 -17.92 3.67 22.26
C VAL A 193 -18.23 3.09 23.63
N PHE A 194 -17.39 3.43 24.59
CA PHE A 194 -17.52 2.97 25.97
C PHE A 194 -17.71 4.16 26.90
N SER A 195 -18.58 4.00 27.88
CA SER A 195 -18.72 4.90 29.02
C SER A 195 -18.16 4.23 30.26
N CYS A 196 -17.42 5.00 31.05
CA CYS A 196 -16.83 4.60 32.31
C CYS A 196 -17.02 5.73 33.33
N ALA A 197 -17.63 5.43 34.47
CA ALA A 197 -17.93 6.40 35.53
C ALA A 197 -18.90 7.54 35.15
N GLY A 198 -19.78 7.32 34.17
CA GLY A 198 -20.80 8.29 33.72
C GLY A 198 -20.39 9.16 32.55
#